data_c2c40865e0def2c79d5add12136861b3
#
_entry.id   c2c40865e0def2c79d5add12136861b3
#
_cell.length_a   1.000
_cell.length_b   1.000
_cell.length_c   1.000
_cell.angle_alpha   90.00
_cell.angle_beta   90.00
_cell.angle_gamma   90.00
#
_symmetry.space_group_name_H-M   'P 1'
#
loop_
_entity.id
_entity.type
_entity.pdbx_description
1 polymer ?
#
loop_
_entity_poly.entity_id
_entity_poly.type
_entity_poly.pdbx_seq_one_letter_code
_entity_poly.pdbx_strand_id
1 'polypeptide(L)'
;KLKIKRTTVGDINVINQMKKSKSMIGGEQSGHIILSEHSNTGDGILAALKITEILISNKNKASKLFDLYDDFAQEKINLRYKTKNTKLLKILDNLKNDKLYNNKKIRSLVRLSGTEPLVRILVEGQDITEVKKKSLEIKRLVRPYLG
;
A
#
# COMPACT_ATOMS: atom_id res chain seq x y z
N LYS A 1 5.77 -23.38 -0.79
CA LYS A 1 4.89 -22.25 -0.44
C LYS A 1 5.76 -21.02 -0.23
N LEU A 2 5.53 -19.96 -1.01
CA LEU A 2 6.28 -18.71 -0.87
C LEU A 2 5.94 -18.03 0.45
N LYS A 3 6.95 -17.49 1.13
CA LYS A 3 6.77 -16.69 2.35
C LYS A 3 6.83 -15.21 1.99
N ILE A 4 5.73 -14.50 2.20
CA ILE A 4 5.65 -13.07 1.97
C ILE A 4 5.89 -12.35 3.31
N LYS A 5 6.81 -11.38 3.32
CA LYS A 5 7.03 -10.46 4.44
C LYS A 5 6.52 -9.07 4.06
N ARG A 6 5.65 -8.51 4.89
CA ARG A 6 5.14 -7.15 4.69
C ARG A 6 5.98 -6.14 5.46
N THR A 7 6.16 -4.96 4.89
CA THR A 7 6.87 -3.82 5.48
C THR A 7 5.94 -2.63 5.63
N THR A 8 6.39 -1.60 6.30
CA THR A 8 5.80 -0.26 6.19
C THR A 8 6.05 0.29 4.78
N VAL A 9 5.18 1.23 4.34
CA VAL A 9 5.27 1.87 3.02
C VAL A 9 6.61 2.60 2.85
N GLY A 10 7.21 2.47 1.68
CA GLY A 10 8.47 3.09 1.28
C GLY A 10 9.49 2.05 0.80
N ASP A 11 10.06 2.29 -0.37
CA ASP A 11 11.04 1.43 -1.03
C ASP A 11 12.24 1.09 -0.12
N ILE A 12 12.73 2.05 0.65
CA ILE A 12 13.81 1.84 1.63
C ILE A 12 13.45 0.76 2.67
N ASN A 13 12.17 0.69 3.10
CA ASN A 13 11.71 -0.31 4.05
C ASN A 13 11.69 -1.71 3.41
N VAL A 14 11.31 -1.76 2.13
CA VAL A 14 11.34 -3.00 1.34
C VAL A 14 12.77 -3.48 1.20
N ILE A 15 13.71 -2.61 0.77
CA ILE A 15 15.13 -2.92 0.60
C ILE A 15 15.74 -3.43 1.92
N ASN A 16 15.48 -2.72 3.02
CA ASN A 16 16.00 -3.12 4.34
C ASN A 16 15.46 -4.49 4.77
N GLN A 17 14.19 -4.77 4.50
CA GLN A 17 13.61 -6.09 4.81
C GLN A 17 14.18 -7.17 3.89
N MET A 18 14.39 -6.89 2.61
CA MET A 18 15.02 -7.81 1.66
C MET A 18 16.42 -8.21 2.13
N LYS A 19 17.26 -7.23 2.53
CA LYS A 19 18.61 -7.47 3.08
C LYS A 19 18.55 -8.37 4.33
N LYS A 20 17.66 -8.08 5.29
CA LYS A 20 17.48 -8.87 6.52
C LYS A 20 17.03 -10.31 6.24
N SER A 21 16.16 -10.51 5.26
CA SER A 21 15.59 -11.82 4.95
C SER A 21 16.31 -12.56 3.84
N LYS A 22 17.32 -11.95 3.22
CA LYS A 22 18.00 -12.44 2.01
C LYS A 22 17.01 -12.76 0.89
N SER A 23 15.95 -11.93 0.76
CA SER A 23 14.94 -12.08 -0.29
C SER A 23 15.45 -11.47 -1.59
N MET A 24 15.31 -12.20 -2.69
CA MET A 24 15.75 -11.73 -4.02
C MET A 24 14.75 -10.80 -4.68
N ILE A 25 13.48 -10.85 -4.27
CA ILE A 25 12.40 -10.04 -4.87
C ILE A 25 11.72 -9.23 -3.79
N GLY A 26 11.51 -7.95 -4.06
CA GLY A 26 10.69 -7.04 -3.29
C GLY A 26 9.86 -6.15 -4.19
N GLY A 27 8.84 -5.51 -3.62
CA GLY A 27 8.02 -4.60 -4.41
C GLY A 27 7.03 -3.82 -3.57
N GLU A 28 6.46 -2.81 -4.19
CA GLU A 28 5.39 -1.98 -3.65
C GLU A 28 4.18 -2.01 -4.57
N GLN A 29 3.01 -1.77 -4.01
CA GLN A 29 1.76 -1.66 -4.79
C GLN A 29 1.80 -0.50 -5.81
N SER A 30 2.70 0.47 -5.62
CA SER A 30 2.95 1.57 -6.57
C SER A 30 3.58 1.13 -7.89
N GLY A 31 3.98 -0.14 -8.01
CA GLY A 31 4.60 -0.69 -9.22
C GLY A 31 6.13 -0.77 -9.15
N HIS A 32 6.75 -0.35 -8.07
CA HIS A 32 8.17 -0.56 -7.88
C HIS A 32 8.46 -2.05 -7.67
N ILE A 33 9.33 -2.62 -8.50
CA ILE A 33 9.81 -4.00 -8.37
C ILE A 33 11.33 -3.96 -8.21
N ILE A 34 11.83 -4.64 -7.20
CA ILE A 34 13.26 -4.74 -6.87
C ILE A 34 13.68 -6.18 -7.07
N LEU A 35 14.67 -6.39 -7.93
CA LEU A 35 15.30 -7.68 -8.22
C LEU A 35 16.75 -7.60 -7.74
N SER A 36 17.01 -7.99 -6.48
CA SER A 36 18.30 -7.77 -5.81
C SER A 36 19.49 -8.51 -6.44
N GLU A 37 19.23 -9.49 -7.29
CA GLU A 37 20.24 -10.16 -8.11
C GLU A 37 20.88 -9.21 -9.14
N HIS A 38 20.13 -8.20 -9.59
CA HIS A 38 20.55 -7.27 -10.62
C HIS A 38 20.68 -5.83 -10.14
N SER A 39 19.83 -5.39 -9.22
CA SER A 39 19.80 -4.02 -8.72
C SER A 39 19.30 -3.95 -7.28
N ASN A 40 19.87 -3.04 -6.49
CA ASN A 40 19.41 -2.75 -5.13
C ASN A 40 18.31 -1.68 -5.07
N THR A 41 17.80 -1.25 -6.21
CA THR A 41 16.72 -0.26 -6.34
C THR A 41 15.65 -0.78 -7.28
N GLY A 42 14.47 -0.16 -7.26
CA GLY A 42 13.44 -0.42 -8.26
C GLY A 42 13.92 -0.01 -9.66
N ASP A 43 13.83 -0.92 -10.61
CA ASP A 43 14.19 -0.72 -12.01
C ASP A 43 13.06 -1.22 -12.92
N GLY A 44 12.34 -0.27 -13.51
CA GLY A 44 11.17 -0.56 -14.36
C GLY A 44 11.55 -1.25 -15.67
N ILE A 45 12.73 -0.93 -16.25
CA ILE A 45 13.19 -1.55 -17.50
C ILE A 45 13.58 -3.00 -17.23
N LEU A 46 14.35 -3.24 -16.18
CA LEU A 46 14.72 -4.59 -15.75
C LEU A 46 13.48 -5.44 -15.43
N ALA A 47 12.52 -4.88 -14.70
CA ALA A 47 11.26 -5.57 -14.40
C ALA A 47 10.49 -5.92 -15.68
N ALA A 48 10.39 -5.01 -16.65
CA ALA A 48 9.75 -5.25 -17.95
C ALA A 48 10.44 -6.37 -18.73
N LEU A 49 11.76 -6.37 -18.78
CA LEU A 49 12.54 -7.42 -19.44
C LEU A 49 12.32 -8.79 -18.79
N LYS A 50 12.32 -8.87 -17.46
CA LYS A 50 12.06 -10.12 -16.74
C LYS A 50 10.63 -10.62 -16.93
N ILE A 51 9.63 -9.74 -16.95
CA ILE A 51 8.25 -10.10 -17.27
C ILE A 51 8.14 -10.64 -18.70
N THR A 52 8.81 -10.00 -19.66
CA THR A 52 8.83 -10.43 -21.06
C THR A 52 9.49 -11.82 -21.20
N GLU A 53 10.60 -12.05 -20.53
CA GLU A 53 11.27 -13.36 -20.47
C GLU A 53 10.32 -14.47 -19.96
N ILE A 54 9.59 -14.18 -18.88
CA ILE A 54 8.61 -15.11 -18.29
C ILE A 54 7.47 -15.40 -19.28
N LEU A 55 6.94 -14.37 -19.98
CA LEU A 55 5.87 -14.52 -20.95
C LEU A 55 6.30 -15.40 -22.14
N ILE A 56 7.48 -15.16 -22.67
CA ILE A 56 8.05 -15.95 -23.79
C ILE A 56 8.25 -17.40 -23.35
N SER A 57 8.87 -17.61 -22.19
CA SER A 57 9.20 -18.96 -21.69
C SER A 57 7.96 -19.79 -21.38
N ASN A 58 6.89 -19.19 -20.87
CA ASN A 58 5.68 -19.92 -20.49
C ASN A 58 4.67 -20.12 -21.64
N LYS A 59 4.84 -19.45 -22.77
CA LYS A 59 3.91 -19.50 -23.93
C LYS A 59 2.45 -19.19 -23.57
N ASN A 60 2.22 -18.54 -22.43
CA ASN A 60 0.90 -18.17 -21.94
C ASN A 60 0.58 -16.71 -22.29
N LYS A 61 -0.72 -16.41 -22.42
CA LYS A 61 -1.18 -15.02 -22.52
C LYS A 61 -0.94 -14.30 -21.19
N ALA A 62 -0.53 -13.03 -21.23
CA ALA A 62 -0.32 -12.19 -20.05
C ALA A 62 -1.55 -12.19 -19.11
N SER A 63 -2.76 -12.12 -19.67
CA SER A 63 -4.02 -12.18 -18.92
C SER A 63 -4.22 -13.44 -18.09
N LYS A 64 -3.60 -14.57 -18.48
CA LYS A 64 -3.64 -15.81 -17.69
C LYS A 64 -2.50 -15.89 -16.69
N LEU A 65 -1.34 -15.35 -17.05
CA LEU A 65 -0.15 -15.45 -16.20
C LEU A 65 -0.24 -14.52 -14.98
N PHE A 66 -0.90 -13.37 -15.12
CA PHE A 66 -1.00 -12.34 -14.09
C PHE A 66 -2.35 -12.29 -13.39
N ASP A 67 -3.31 -13.11 -13.79
CA ASP A 67 -4.60 -13.26 -13.09
C ASP A 67 -4.45 -14.23 -11.90
N LEU A 68 -3.77 -13.74 -10.86
CA LEU A 68 -3.37 -14.55 -9.71
C LEU A 68 -4.26 -14.38 -8.49
N TYR A 69 -5.05 -13.31 -8.42
CA TYR A 69 -5.92 -12.99 -7.31
C TYR A 69 -6.96 -11.92 -7.70
N ASP A 70 -8.06 -11.90 -7.00
CA ASP A 70 -9.07 -10.83 -7.12
C ASP A 70 -8.62 -9.59 -6.34
N ASP A 71 -8.72 -8.42 -6.96
CA ASP A 71 -8.40 -7.15 -6.33
C ASP A 71 -9.43 -6.80 -5.24
N PHE A 72 -8.95 -6.32 -4.11
CA PHE A 72 -9.81 -5.71 -3.11
C PHE A 72 -10.25 -4.31 -3.56
N ALA A 73 -11.51 -3.99 -3.29
CA ALA A 73 -11.99 -2.63 -3.46
C ALA A 73 -11.18 -1.67 -2.59
N GLN A 74 -10.82 -0.53 -3.15
CA GLN A 74 -10.03 0.51 -2.48
C GLN A 74 -10.69 1.87 -2.62
N GLU A 75 -10.67 2.66 -1.54
CA GLU A 75 -11.03 4.07 -1.53
C GLU A 75 -9.86 4.88 -0.98
N LYS A 76 -9.44 5.91 -1.73
CA LYS A 76 -8.33 6.79 -1.37
C LYS A 76 -8.84 8.22 -1.20
N ILE A 77 -8.62 8.81 -0.02
CA ILE A 77 -9.02 10.18 0.29
C ILE A 77 -7.79 10.95 0.76
N ASN A 78 -7.57 12.12 0.18
CA ASN A 78 -6.56 13.07 0.61
C ASN A 78 -7.24 14.28 1.22
N LEU A 79 -6.88 14.64 2.46
CA LEU A 79 -7.41 15.78 3.19
C LEU A 79 -6.27 16.75 3.49
N ARG A 80 -6.36 17.98 2.99
CA ARG A 80 -5.38 19.02 3.30
C ARG A 80 -5.61 19.54 4.72
N TYR A 81 -4.54 19.67 5.50
CA TYR A 81 -4.56 20.33 6.79
C TYR A 81 -3.78 21.66 6.73
N LYS A 82 -4.20 22.65 7.53
CA LYS A 82 -3.49 23.94 7.63
C LYS A 82 -2.30 23.84 8.58
N THR A 83 -2.51 23.23 9.73
CA THR A 83 -1.49 23.14 10.78
C THR A 83 -1.41 21.72 11.32
N LYS A 84 -0.19 21.18 11.41
CA LYS A 84 0.08 19.91 12.08
C LYS A 84 0.02 20.15 13.60
N ASN A 85 -1.04 19.65 14.23
CA ASN A 85 -1.26 19.81 15.67
C ASN A 85 -1.34 18.46 16.39
N THR A 86 -1.18 18.47 17.71
CA THR A 86 -1.16 17.26 18.54
C THR A 86 -2.49 16.51 18.54
N LYS A 87 -3.63 17.21 18.38
CA LYS A 87 -4.97 16.58 18.32
C LYS A 87 -5.11 15.77 17.04
N LEU A 88 -4.64 16.32 15.90
CA LEU A 88 -4.59 15.59 14.63
C LEU A 88 -3.74 14.32 14.76
N LEU A 89 -2.55 14.42 15.33
CA LEU A 89 -1.68 13.24 15.49
C LEU A 89 -2.32 12.16 16.36
N LYS A 90 -2.97 12.54 17.46
CA LYS A 90 -3.68 11.60 18.35
C LYS A 90 -4.81 10.87 17.63
N ILE A 91 -5.66 11.58 16.87
CA ILE A 91 -6.75 10.91 16.15
C ILE A 91 -6.24 9.95 15.08
N LEU A 92 -5.16 10.31 14.37
CA LEU A 92 -4.56 9.40 13.38
C LEU A 92 -3.99 8.15 14.03
N ASP A 93 -3.38 8.26 15.20
CA ASP A 93 -2.83 7.11 15.94
C ASP A 93 -3.94 6.20 16.48
N ASN A 94 -5.01 6.78 17.02
CA ASN A 94 -6.18 6.04 17.45
C ASN A 94 -6.80 5.22 16.30
N LEU A 95 -7.02 5.86 15.15
CA LEU A 95 -7.60 5.21 13.96
C LEU A 95 -6.74 4.06 13.43
N LYS A 96 -5.42 4.17 13.55
CA LYS A 96 -4.47 3.13 13.11
C LYS A 96 -4.69 1.79 13.84
N ASN A 97 -5.08 1.85 15.11
CA ASN A 97 -5.24 0.67 15.97
C ASN A 97 -6.72 0.27 16.18
N ASP A 98 -7.66 1.03 15.62
CA ASP A 98 -9.08 0.80 15.81
C ASP A 98 -9.56 -0.42 15.01
N LYS A 99 -10.09 -1.42 15.73
CA LYS A 99 -10.65 -2.66 15.15
C LYS A 99 -11.89 -2.42 14.28
N LEU A 100 -12.59 -1.29 14.42
CA LEU A 100 -13.71 -0.93 13.54
C LEU A 100 -13.24 -0.68 12.10
N TYR A 101 -12.00 -0.26 11.94
CA TYR A 101 -11.39 0.07 10.64
C TYR A 101 -10.27 -0.89 10.24
N ASN A 102 -9.89 -1.82 11.13
CA ASN A 102 -8.84 -2.80 10.89
C ASN A 102 -9.26 -4.16 11.45
N ASN A 103 -9.87 -4.97 10.61
CA ASN A 103 -10.33 -6.32 10.92
C ASN A 103 -10.13 -7.26 9.71
N LYS A 104 -10.72 -8.46 9.75
CA LYS A 104 -10.60 -9.45 8.65
C LYS A 104 -11.23 -9.00 7.32
N LYS A 105 -12.20 -8.06 7.35
CA LYS A 105 -12.97 -7.62 6.17
C LYS A 105 -12.49 -6.27 5.64
N ILE A 106 -12.05 -5.39 6.53
CA ILE A 106 -11.63 -4.02 6.23
C ILE A 106 -10.24 -3.77 6.79
N ARG A 107 -9.40 -3.14 5.98
CA ARG A 107 -8.12 -2.59 6.41
C ARG A 107 -8.10 -1.10 6.09
N SER A 108 -7.67 -0.29 7.05
CA SER A 108 -7.42 1.12 6.84
C SER A 108 -5.96 1.49 7.07
N LEU A 109 -5.48 2.46 6.30
CA LEU A 109 -4.19 3.10 6.51
C LEU A 109 -4.41 4.61 6.52
N VAL A 110 -4.23 5.23 7.67
CA VAL A 110 -4.40 6.67 7.87
C VAL A 110 -3.07 7.25 8.32
N ARG A 111 -2.51 8.19 7.54
CA ARG A 111 -1.19 8.77 7.82
C ARG A 111 -1.02 10.16 7.23
N LEU A 112 -0.06 10.91 7.74
CA LEU A 112 0.40 12.13 7.09
C LEU A 112 1.20 11.79 5.83
N SER A 113 1.12 12.65 4.82
CA SER A 113 2.07 12.65 3.71
C SER A 113 3.44 13.13 4.20
N GLY A 114 4.50 12.55 3.67
CA GLY A 114 5.88 12.98 3.98
C GLY A 114 6.29 14.27 3.28
N THR A 115 5.65 14.60 2.16
CA THR A 115 6.06 15.70 1.26
C THR A 115 5.04 16.82 1.14
N GLU A 116 3.78 16.59 1.54
CA GLU A 116 2.69 17.51 1.36
C GLU A 116 1.88 17.67 2.65
N PRO A 117 1.21 18.81 2.89
CA PRO A 117 0.34 19.00 4.06
C PRO A 117 -0.99 18.25 3.89
N LEU A 118 -0.94 16.92 3.76
CA LEU A 118 -2.08 16.05 3.53
C LEU A 118 -2.14 14.92 4.55
N VAL A 119 -3.36 14.63 5.02
CA VAL A 119 -3.71 13.34 5.60
C VAL A 119 -4.14 12.43 4.46
N ARG A 120 -3.47 11.30 4.30
CA ARG A 120 -3.81 10.26 3.33
C ARG A 120 -4.56 9.13 4.04
N ILE A 121 -5.75 8.85 3.54
CA ILE A 121 -6.64 7.79 4.01
C ILE A 121 -6.76 6.78 2.88
N LEU A 122 -6.43 5.53 3.14
CA LEU A 122 -6.71 4.38 2.29
C LEU A 122 -7.59 3.43 3.08
N VAL A 123 -8.69 3.01 2.49
CA VAL A 123 -9.52 1.91 3.02
C VAL A 123 -9.65 0.86 1.94
N GLU A 124 -9.47 -0.40 2.31
CA GLU A 124 -9.57 -1.53 1.39
C GLU A 124 -10.34 -2.69 2.01
N GLY A 125 -11.05 -3.45 1.19
CA GLY A 125 -11.86 -4.59 1.60
C GLY A 125 -12.55 -5.27 0.42
N GLN A 126 -13.27 -6.36 0.69
CA GLN A 126 -13.97 -7.11 -0.36
C GLN A 126 -15.21 -6.38 -0.89
N ASP A 127 -15.96 -5.70 -0.01
CA ASP A 127 -17.19 -4.99 -0.36
C ASP A 127 -16.93 -3.50 -0.55
N ILE A 128 -17.13 -3.01 -1.78
CA ILE A 128 -16.94 -1.60 -2.14
C ILE A 128 -17.88 -0.67 -1.36
N THR A 129 -19.08 -1.12 -1.02
CA THR A 129 -20.06 -0.32 -0.27
C THR A 129 -19.58 -0.11 1.16
N GLU A 130 -19.09 -1.17 1.79
CA GLU A 130 -18.49 -1.10 3.13
C GLU A 130 -17.23 -0.25 3.13
N VAL A 131 -16.35 -0.41 2.12
CA VAL A 131 -15.13 0.40 1.94
C VAL A 131 -15.46 1.88 1.85
N LYS A 132 -16.41 2.27 0.98
CA LYS A 132 -16.85 3.68 0.85
C LYS A 132 -17.47 4.22 2.13
N LYS A 133 -18.31 3.44 2.81
CA LYS A 133 -18.89 3.83 4.09
C LYS A 133 -17.80 4.11 5.13
N LYS A 134 -16.86 3.20 5.29
CA LYS A 134 -15.76 3.32 6.28
C LYS A 134 -14.81 4.46 5.95
N SER A 135 -14.51 4.71 4.68
CA SER A 135 -13.67 5.83 4.26
C SER A 135 -14.31 7.18 4.60
N LEU A 136 -15.63 7.31 4.41
CA LEU A 136 -16.37 8.51 4.79
C LEU A 136 -16.48 8.69 6.31
N GLU A 137 -16.63 7.63 7.08
CA GLU A 137 -16.60 7.67 8.55
C GLU A 137 -15.25 8.21 9.03
N ILE A 138 -14.13 7.65 8.55
CA ILE A 138 -12.77 8.12 8.88
C ILE A 138 -12.59 9.59 8.48
N LYS A 139 -13.01 9.97 7.27
CA LYS A 139 -12.98 11.37 6.80
C LYS A 139 -13.70 12.31 7.78
N ARG A 140 -14.91 11.94 8.24
CA ARG A 140 -15.67 12.74 9.21
C ARG A 140 -14.96 12.88 10.54
N LEU A 141 -14.34 11.82 11.04
CA LEU A 141 -13.57 11.83 12.29
C LEU A 141 -12.32 12.71 12.22
N VAL A 142 -11.64 12.74 11.09
CA VAL A 142 -10.40 13.51 10.90
C VAL A 142 -10.68 14.99 10.62
N ARG A 143 -11.76 15.30 9.90
CA ARG A 143 -12.07 16.65 9.40
C ARG A 143 -12.01 17.78 10.47
N PRO A 144 -12.52 17.62 11.70
CA PRO A 144 -12.48 18.67 12.74
C PRO A 144 -11.07 19.08 13.17
N TYR A 145 -10.06 18.28 12.88
CA TYR A 145 -8.68 18.47 13.32
C TYR A 145 -7.75 19.01 12.23
N LEU A 146 -8.29 19.35 11.04
CA LEU A 146 -7.50 19.81 9.90
C LEU A 146 -7.17 21.32 9.94
N GLY A 147 -7.86 22.08 10.76
CA GLY A 147 -7.71 23.54 10.90
C GLY A 147 -8.49 24.34 9.88
#